data_f58a225ab1f65d48f42899b1c3b6118e
#
_entry.id   f58a225ab1f65d48f42899b1c3b6118e
#
_cell.length_a   1.000
_cell.length_b   1.000
_cell.length_c   1.000
_cell.angle_alpha   90.00
_cell.angle_beta   90.00
_cell.angle_gamma   90.00
#
_symmetry.space_group_name_H-M   'P 1'
#
loop_
_entity.id
_entity.type
_entity.pdbx_description
1 polymer ?
#
loop_
_entity_poly.entity_id
_entity_poly.type
_entity_poly.pdbx_seq_one_letter_code
_entity_poly.pdbx_strand_id
1 'polypeptide(L)'
;MSARRFGTQSLVRLLGNWQESSSRTPLWRQLAEALRLLILDGRLTLQTRLPGERELAAALNVSRTTIASALGQRREEGFLQSRQGSGSRIVLPERPADLPSPSATPSTINLSTAALSAGPEVHQAFQHAMTLLPPYLAQTGYDQQGLPVLREAIARRYSERGLPTRPDEVMVVNGALSAFALILRLFTGPGDRVVIDAPTYPMAISAIQGASCRPIGVALPQQGWDCDGFAAIIAQTAPRLAWLMPDFHNPTGRCMDAPTRQRVADIAARTRTTLVIDET
;
A
#
# COMPACT_ATOMS: atom_id res chain seq x y z
N MET A 1 2.04 9.71 27.25
CA MET A 1 1.54 8.32 27.33
C MET A 1 2.67 7.41 27.80
N SER A 2 2.48 6.62 28.88
CA SER A 2 3.51 5.72 29.41
C SER A 2 3.77 4.58 28.43
N ALA A 3 5.03 4.38 28.02
CA ALA A 3 5.39 3.30 27.09
C ALA A 3 5.11 1.93 27.75
N ARG A 4 4.31 1.12 27.10
CA ARG A 4 3.97 -0.24 27.54
C ARG A 4 5.27 -1.08 27.62
N ARG A 5 5.53 -1.70 28.78
CA ARG A 5 6.67 -2.60 28.96
C ARG A 5 6.22 -4.04 28.74
N PHE A 6 6.99 -4.80 27.99
CA PHE A 6 6.75 -6.22 27.79
C PHE A 6 7.29 -7.01 28.98
N GLY A 7 6.50 -7.94 29.51
CA GLY A 7 6.97 -8.78 30.62
C GLY A 7 7.97 -9.82 30.16
N THR A 8 9.02 -10.07 30.95
CA THR A 8 10.09 -11.04 30.63
C THR A 8 9.54 -12.43 30.34
N GLN A 9 8.66 -12.94 31.20
CA GLN A 9 8.03 -14.25 31.02
C GLN A 9 7.11 -14.32 29.79
N SER A 10 6.48 -13.22 29.43
CA SER A 10 5.66 -13.15 28.22
C SER A 10 6.53 -13.24 26.97
N LEU A 11 7.68 -12.59 26.97
CA LEU A 11 8.63 -12.67 25.87
C LEU A 11 9.21 -14.08 25.71
N VAL A 12 9.59 -14.72 26.83
CA VAL A 12 10.08 -16.10 26.81
C VAL A 12 9.05 -17.06 26.23
N ARG A 13 7.77 -16.90 26.61
CA ARG A 13 6.68 -17.70 26.02
C ARG A 13 6.48 -17.46 24.53
N LEU A 14 6.59 -16.23 24.07
CA LEU A 14 6.46 -15.90 22.65
C LEU A 14 7.63 -16.45 21.82
N LEU A 15 8.83 -16.43 22.36
CA LEU A 15 10.01 -16.99 21.70
C LEU A 15 9.89 -18.53 21.57
N GLY A 16 9.23 -19.20 22.51
CA GLY A 16 9.05 -20.66 22.43
C GLY A 16 10.38 -21.39 22.25
N ASN A 17 10.40 -22.38 21.37
CA ASN A 17 11.60 -23.17 21.03
C ASN A 17 12.46 -22.47 19.98
N TRP A 18 12.99 -21.28 20.29
CA TRP A 18 13.82 -20.50 19.36
C TRP A 18 15.22 -21.09 19.16
N GLN A 19 15.67 -22.01 20.04
CA GLN A 19 16.98 -22.67 19.95
C GLN A 19 16.86 -23.96 19.13
N GLU A 20 17.57 -24.02 18.04
CA GLU A 20 17.72 -25.23 17.23
C GLU A 20 19.05 -25.90 17.55
N SER A 21 18.99 -26.99 18.33
CA SER A 21 20.19 -27.68 18.84
C SER A 21 21.06 -28.31 17.75
N SER A 22 20.50 -28.58 16.56
CA SER A 22 21.18 -29.13 15.39
C SER A 22 21.79 -28.06 14.49
N SER A 23 21.48 -26.78 14.70
CA SER A 23 21.95 -25.69 13.85
C SER A 23 23.39 -25.29 14.16
N ARG A 24 24.19 -25.07 13.09
CA ARG A 24 25.52 -24.47 13.20
C ARG A 24 25.48 -22.96 13.41
N THR A 25 24.29 -22.36 13.41
CA THR A 25 24.11 -20.91 13.58
C THR A 25 24.35 -20.51 15.04
N PRO A 26 25.15 -19.49 15.33
CA PRO A 26 25.38 -19.01 16.70
C PRO A 26 24.08 -18.66 17.41
N LEU A 27 23.97 -18.97 18.71
CA LEU A 27 22.75 -18.73 19.52
C LEU A 27 22.26 -17.28 19.46
N TRP A 28 23.16 -16.31 19.47
CA TRP A 28 22.77 -14.91 19.38
C TRP A 28 22.08 -14.58 18.04
N ARG A 29 22.48 -15.24 16.95
CA ARG A 29 21.87 -15.05 15.63
C ARG A 29 20.47 -15.70 15.55
N GLN A 30 20.31 -16.89 16.14
CA GLN A 30 19.02 -17.56 16.25
C GLN A 30 18.06 -16.71 17.05
N LEU A 31 18.50 -16.15 18.19
CA LEU A 31 17.69 -15.24 19.00
C LEU A 31 17.33 -13.95 18.25
N ALA A 32 18.28 -13.38 17.56
CA ALA A 32 18.05 -12.19 16.76
C ALA A 32 16.97 -12.44 15.70
N GLU A 33 17.03 -13.55 14.97
CA GLU A 33 16.03 -13.89 13.96
C GLU A 33 14.66 -14.19 14.57
N ALA A 34 14.59 -14.91 15.68
CA ALA A 34 13.34 -15.13 16.39
C ALA A 34 12.69 -13.81 16.85
N LEU A 35 13.47 -12.86 17.35
CA LEU A 35 12.96 -11.52 17.70
C LEU A 35 12.48 -10.76 16.47
N ARG A 36 13.20 -10.84 15.36
CA ARG A 36 12.80 -10.20 14.09
C ARG A 36 11.46 -10.72 13.61
N LEU A 37 11.26 -12.04 13.61
CA LEU A 37 9.99 -12.64 13.22
C LEU A 37 8.85 -12.19 14.14
N LEU A 38 9.06 -12.17 15.46
CA LEU A 38 8.06 -11.70 16.42
C LEU A 38 7.70 -10.22 16.25
N ILE A 39 8.61 -9.39 15.75
CA ILE A 39 8.33 -7.98 15.42
C ILE A 39 7.55 -7.90 14.13
N LEU A 40 7.97 -8.64 13.09
CA LEU A 40 7.36 -8.59 11.78
C LEU A 40 5.93 -9.19 11.75
N ASP A 41 5.69 -10.26 12.52
CA ASP A 41 4.35 -10.85 12.64
C ASP A 41 3.47 -10.17 13.71
N GLY A 42 3.98 -9.05 14.27
CA GLY A 42 3.22 -8.16 15.16
C GLY A 42 2.98 -8.68 16.57
N ARG A 43 3.50 -9.86 16.93
CA ARG A 43 3.41 -10.38 18.31
C ARG A 43 4.20 -9.54 19.29
N LEU A 44 5.24 -8.85 18.84
CA LEU A 44 5.91 -7.79 19.57
C LEU A 44 5.50 -6.42 18.97
N THR A 45 4.61 -5.72 19.67
CA THR A 45 4.03 -4.46 19.19
C THR A 45 5.03 -3.31 19.20
N LEU A 46 4.92 -2.40 18.22
CA LEU A 46 5.74 -1.21 18.13
C LEU A 46 5.64 -0.33 19.37
N GLN A 47 6.68 0.45 19.62
CA GLN A 47 6.82 1.36 20.77
C GLN A 47 6.85 0.66 22.14
N THR A 48 6.80 -0.68 22.19
CA THR A 48 6.91 -1.45 23.41
C THR A 48 8.37 -1.55 23.85
N ARG A 49 8.61 -1.48 25.15
CA ARG A 49 9.93 -1.68 25.73
C ARG A 49 10.19 -3.16 25.97
N LEU A 50 11.35 -3.63 25.55
CA LEU A 50 11.87 -4.94 25.91
C LEU A 50 12.36 -4.97 27.35
N PRO A 51 12.36 -6.15 28.00
CA PRO A 51 13.02 -6.36 29.28
C PRO A 51 14.51 -6.06 29.21
N GLY A 52 15.13 -5.80 30.35
CA GLY A 52 16.56 -5.54 30.43
C GLY A 52 17.43 -6.74 30.03
N GLU A 53 18.62 -6.48 29.47
CA GLU A 53 19.54 -7.54 28.99
C GLU A 53 19.85 -8.57 30.09
N ARG A 54 20.00 -8.13 31.36
CA ARG A 54 20.24 -9.02 32.50
C ARG A 54 19.04 -9.93 32.80
N GLU A 55 17.84 -9.36 32.75
CA GLU A 55 16.59 -10.10 32.99
C GLU A 55 16.39 -11.14 31.88
N LEU A 56 16.65 -10.76 30.62
CA LEU A 56 16.52 -11.66 29.47
C LEU A 56 17.56 -12.78 29.52
N ALA A 57 18.80 -12.49 29.84
CA ALA A 57 19.87 -13.48 29.94
C ALA A 57 19.52 -14.56 31.00
N ALA A 58 19.05 -14.14 32.16
CA ALA A 58 18.62 -15.06 33.20
C ALA A 58 17.39 -15.89 32.80
N ALA A 59 16.39 -15.25 32.17
CA ALA A 59 15.14 -15.92 31.82
C ALA A 59 15.28 -16.88 30.61
N LEU A 60 16.17 -16.63 29.69
CA LEU A 60 16.47 -17.47 28.51
C LEU A 60 17.62 -18.46 28.77
N ASN A 61 18.25 -18.40 29.94
CA ASN A 61 19.41 -19.23 30.33
C ASN A 61 20.56 -19.14 29.30
N VAL A 62 20.90 -17.92 28.88
CA VAL A 62 22.01 -17.63 27.95
C VAL A 62 22.93 -16.56 28.53
N SER A 63 24.11 -16.41 27.92
CA SER A 63 25.06 -15.38 28.36
C SER A 63 24.52 -13.96 28.04
N ARG A 64 24.93 -12.98 28.85
CA ARG A 64 24.63 -11.57 28.60
C ARG A 64 25.19 -11.10 27.25
N THR A 65 26.33 -11.63 26.86
CA THR A 65 26.94 -11.35 25.55
C THR A 65 26.05 -11.84 24.39
N THR A 66 25.42 -13.01 24.54
CA THR A 66 24.45 -13.52 23.56
C THR A 66 23.27 -12.55 23.39
N ILE A 67 22.70 -12.07 24.50
CA ILE A 67 21.60 -11.08 24.45
C ILE A 67 22.09 -9.76 23.83
N ALA A 68 23.23 -9.25 24.29
CA ALA A 68 23.76 -7.98 23.78
C ALA A 68 24.02 -8.03 22.28
N SER A 69 24.59 -9.14 21.77
CA SER A 69 24.82 -9.33 20.33
C SER A 69 23.51 -9.43 19.54
N ALA A 70 22.53 -10.18 20.05
CA ALA A 70 21.22 -10.31 19.38
C ALA A 70 20.47 -8.97 19.31
N LEU A 71 20.44 -8.22 20.41
CA LEU A 71 19.80 -6.91 20.45
C LEU A 71 20.63 -5.87 19.68
N GLY A 72 21.97 -6.00 19.66
CA GLY A 72 22.87 -5.18 18.86
C GLY A 72 22.53 -5.27 17.39
N GLN A 73 22.46 -6.48 16.86
CA GLN A 73 22.08 -6.70 15.45
C GLN A 73 20.70 -6.11 15.13
N ARG A 74 19.72 -6.27 16.02
CA ARG A 74 18.38 -5.67 15.79
C ARG A 74 18.41 -4.14 15.83
N ARG A 75 19.34 -3.53 16.59
CA ARG A 75 19.57 -2.07 16.58
C ARG A 75 20.19 -1.61 15.28
N GLU A 76 21.22 -2.31 14.81
CA GLU A 76 21.89 -2.02 13.53
C GLU A 76 20.92 -2.13 12.34
N GLU A 77 20.00 -3.08 12.39
CA GLU A 77 18.96 -3.26 11.37
C GLU A 77 17.75 -2.34 11.56
N GLY A 78 17.76 -1.47 12.57
CA GLY A 78 16.70 -0.48 12.81
C GLY A 78 15.42 -1.03 13.45
N PHE A 79 15.38 -2.28 13.92
CA PHE A 79 14.23 -2.84 14.62
C PHE A 79 14.16 -2.46 16.11
N LEU A 80 15.25 -1.97 16.66
CA LEU A 80 15.32 -1.52 18.06
C LEU A 80 15.97 -0.13 18.16
N GLN A 81 15.38 0.72 18.97
CA GLN A 81 15.93 2.00 19.37
C GLN A 81 16.24 1.97 20.87
N SER A 82 17.48 2.28 21.26
CA SER A 82 17.89 2.36 22.66
C SER A 82 18.08 3.80 23.09
N ARG A 83 17.56 4.16 24.26
CA ARG A 83 17.88 5.41 24.95
C ARG A 83 18.57 5.11 26.27
N GLN A 84 19.62 5.83 26.57
CA GLN A 84 20.36 5.69 27.82
C GLN A 84 19.39 5.81 29.01
N GLY A 85 19.44 4.84 29.94
CA GLY A 85 18.54 4.78 31.09
C GLY A 85 17.11 4.29 30.83
N SER A 86 16.68 4.10 29.57
CA SER A 86 15.29 3.72 29.28
C SER A 86 15.10 2.36 28.56
N GLY A 87 16.17 1.62 28.31
CA GLY A 87 16.15 0.31 27.65
C GLY A 87 15.92 0.37 26.12
N SER A 88 15.70 -0.81 25.53
CA SER A 88 15.47 -0.95 24.08
C SER A 88 13.97 -0.95 23.79
N ARG A 89 13.57 -0.16 22.80
CA ARG A 89 12.20 -0.02 22.33
C ARG A 89 12.09 -0.59 20.92
N ILE A 90 11.01 -1.29 20.63
CA ILE A 90 10.70 -1.85 19.33
C ILE A 90 10.25 -0.75 18.39
N VAL A 91 10.90 -0.67 17.24
CA VAL A 91 10.57 0.24 16.14
C VAL A 91 10.61 -0.55 14.83
N LEU A 92 10.07 -0.02 13.75
CA LEU A 92 10.38 -0.52 12.42
C LEU A 92 11.64 0.17 11.90
N PRO A 93 12.45 -0.51 11.10
CA PRO A 93 13.52 0.13 10.39
C PRO A 93 12.96 1.33 9.63
N GLU A 94 13.51 2.50 9.89
CA GLU A 94 13.32 3.59 8.95
C GLU A 94 13.86 3.08 7.62
N ARG A 95 13.08 3.27 6.56
CA ARG A 95 13.52 2.89 5.20
C ARG A 95 14.94 3.42 5.04
N PRO A 96 15.92 2.56 4.66
CA PRO A 96 17.24 3.08 4.37
C PRO A 96 17.05 4.25 3.40
N ALA A 97 17.62 5.40 3.74
CA ALA A 97 17.69 6.55 2.83
C ALA A 97 18.35 6.19 1.47
N ASP A 98 18.87 4.98 1.37
CA ASP A 98 19.68 4.40 0.30
C ASP A 98 18.99 3.40 -0.62
N LEU A 99 17.67 3.26 -0.58
CA LEU A 99 17.04 2.89 -1.84
C LEU A 99 17.09 4.15 -2.71
N PRO A 100 17.91 4.19 -3.77
CA PRO A 100 18.02 5.38 -4.58
C PRO A 100 16.63 5.72 -5.12
N SER A 101 15.97 6.68 -4.45
CA SER A 101 15.09 7.54 -5.18
C SER A 101 16.05 8.16 -6.20
N PRO A 102 15.85 7.94 -7.51
CA PRO A 102 16.76 8.55 -8.47
C PRO A 102 16.72 10.06 -8.20
N SER A 103 17.82 10.60 -7.65
CA SER A 103 18.09 12.02 -7.48
C SER A 103 17.73 12.77 -6.17
N ALA A 104 17.70 12.17 -5.01
CA ALA A 104 17.62 13.02 -3.80
C ALA A 104 18.96 13.09 -3.08
N THR A 105 19.62 14.23 -3.12
CA THR A 105 20.56 14.62 -2.05
C THR A 105 19.78 14.70 -0.73
N PRO A 106 20.39 14.34 0.44
CA PRO A 106 19.69 14.26 1.72
C PRO A 106 19.01 15.54 2.20
N SER A 107 19.24 16.68 1.54
CA SER A 107 18.67 17.99 1.84
C SER A 107 17.54 18.42 0.88
N THR A 108 17.16 17.56 -0.07
CA THR A 108 16.15 17.94 -1.08
C THR A 108 14.81 17.27 -0.78
N ILE A 109 13.75 18.08 -0.66
CA ILE A 109 12.37 17.58 -0.62
C ILE A 109 12.00 17.18 -2.05
N ASN A 110 11.79 15.90 -2.27
CA ASN A 110 11.40 15.40 -3.59
C ASN A 110 9.86 15.49 -3.74
N LEU A 111 9.42 16.38 -4.62
CA LEU A 111 8.01 16.56 -4.99
C LEU A 111 7.67 15.98 -6.37
N SER A 112 8.60 15.24 -7.00
CA SER A 112 8.39 14.67 -8.33
C SER A 112 7.57 13.38 -8.34
N THR A 113 7.27 12.81 -7.16
CA THR A 113 6.55 11.55 -7.03
C THR A 113 5.40 11.73 -6.05
N ALA A 114 4.17 11.51 -6.51
CA ALA A 114 2.96 11.53 -5.68
C ALA A 114 2.82 10.20 -4.92
N ALA A 115 3.77 9.90 -4.03
CA ALA A 115 3.76 8.70 -3.22
C ALA A 115 4.19 9.02 -1.79
N LEU A 116 3.34 8.69 -0.84
CA LEU A 116 3.62 8.84 0.57
C LEU A 116 4.20 7.54 1.14
N SER A 117 5.00 7.68 2.19
CA SER A 117 5.42 6.53 3.00
C SER A 117 4.21 5.93 3.70
N ALA A 118 4.21 4.61 3.89
CA ALA A 118 3.19 3.93 4.67
C ALA A 118 3.16 4.46 6.11
N GLY A 119 1.98 4.81 6.60
CA GLY A 119 1.77 5.20 7.99
C GLY A 119 1.79 4.01 8.95
N PRO A 120 1.83 4.26 10.27
CA PRO A 120 1.81 3.21 11.30
C PRO A 120 0.54 2.37 11.26
N GLU A 121 -0.54 2.87 10.68
CA GLU A 121 -1.81 2.17 10.50
C GLU A 121 -1.66 0.92 9.62
N VAL A 122 -0.76 0.95 8.64
CA VAL A 122 -0.47 -0.20 7.77
C VAL A 122 0.06 -1.37 8.58
N HIS A 123 0.98 -1.12 9.53
CA HIS A 123 1.46 -2.17 10.43
C HIS A 123 0.34 -2.76 11.29
N GLN A 124 -0.54 -1.92 11.84
CA GLN A 124 -1.70 -2.36 12.63
C GLN A 124 -2.66 -3.20 11.77
N ALA A 125 -2.89 -2.80 10.53
CA ALA A 125 -3.73 -3.54 9.58
C ALA A 125 -3.14 -4.93 9.27
N PHE A 126 -1.82 -5.04 9.07
CA PHE A 126 -1.15 -6.34 8.90
C PHE A 126 -1.28 -7.22 10.16
N GLN A 127 -1.10 -6.66 11.36
CA GLN A 127 -1.29 -7.41 12.61
C GLN A 127 -2.71 -7.97 12.70
N HIS A 128 -3.72 -7.16 12.38
CA HIS A 128 -5.10 -7.60 12.39
C HIS A 128 -5.37 -8.66 11.32
N ALA A 129 -4.89 -8.46 10.10
CA ALA A 129 -5.04 -9.42 9.03
C ALA A 129 -4.43 -10.80 9.37
N MET A 130 -3.30 -10.84 10.07
CA MET A 130 -2.70 -12.10 10.54
C MET A 130 -3.62 -12.87 11.49
N THR A 131 -4.45 -12.21 12.30
CA THR A 131 -5.43 -12.89 13.17
C THR A 131 -6.57 -13.53 12.37
N LEU A 132 -6.85 -13.02 11.19
CA LEU A 132 -7.90 -13.53 10.30
C LEU A 132 -7.39 -14.59 9.32
N LEU A 133 -6.08 -14.79 9.22
CA LEU A 133 -5.44 -15.69 8.27
C LEU A 133 -5.75 -17.18 8.47
N PRO A 134 -5.86 -17.74 9.70
CA PRO A 134 -5.96 -19.18 9.92
C PRO A 134 -7.03 -19.91 9.09
N PRO A 135 -8.27 -19.39 8.91
CA PRO A 135 -9.29 -20.06 8.10
C PRO A 135 -8.93 -20.18 6.62
N TYR A 136 -8.02 -19.33 6.13
CA TYR A 136 -7.60 -19.29 4.72
C TYR A 136 -6.40 -20.21 4.42
N LEU A 137 -5.65 -20.66 5.44
CA LEU A 137 -4.46 -21.49 5.25
C LEU A 137 -4.75 -22.86 4.61
N ALA A 138 -5.96 -23.37 4.79
CA ALA A 138 -6.41 -24.63 4.20
C ALA A 138 -6.99 -24.48 2.78
N GLN A 139 -7.10 -23.26 2.29
CA GLN A 139 -7.67 -22.96 0.97
C GLN A 139 -6.56 -22.91 -0.10
N THR A 140 -6.95 -23.08 -1.34
CA THR A 140 -6.02 -23.06 -2.49
C THR A 140 -5.55 -21.64 -2.85
N GLY A 141 -6.23 -20.59 -2.36
CA GLY A 141 -5.95 -19.19 -2.68
C GLY A 141 -6.40 -18.76 -4.08
N TYR A 142 -7.19 -19.55 -4.78
CA TYR A 142 -7.73 -19.22 -6.11
C TYR A 142 -9.02 -18.39 -6.03
N ASP A 143 -8.93 -17.20 -5.42
CA ASP A 143 -10.03 -16.24 -5.39
C ASP A 143 -9.91 -15.29 -6.58
N GLN A 144 -10.52 -15.64 -7.70
CA GLN A 144 -10.40 -14.89 -8.96
C GLN A 144 -10.85 -13.42 -8.87
N GLN A 145 -11.79 -13.12 -7.99
CA GLN A 145 -12.30 -11.76 -7.76
C GLN A 145 -11.76 -11.11 -6.48
N GLY A 146 -10.99 -11.85 -5.70
CA GLY A 146 -10.52 -11.45 -4.38
C GLY A 146 -11.40 -11.94 -3.24
N LEU A 147 -10.86 -11.93 -2.03
CA LEU A 147 -11.52 -12.45 -0.83
C LEU A 147 -12.88 -11.80 -0.60
N PRO A 148 -13.95 -12.57 -0.31
CA PRO A 148 -15.28 -12.03 -0.08
C PRO A 148 -15.34 -10.94 0.99
N VAL A 149 -14.64 -11.14 2.11
CA VAL A 149 -14.58 -10.16 3.21
C VAL A 149 -14.02 -8.81 2.77
N LEU A 150 -13.04 -8.78 1.86
CA LEU A 150 -12.48 -7.55 1.33
C LEU A 150 -13.45 -6.89 0.33
N ARG A 151 -14.06 -7.67 -0.54
CA ARG A 151 -15.06 -7.18 -1.50
C ARG A 151 -16.28 -6.57 -0.80
N GLU A 152 -16.76 -7.21 0.27
CA GLU A 152 -17.84 -6.69 1.13
C GLU A 152 -17.43 -5.37 1.80
N ALA A 153 -16.21 -5.28 2.33
CA ALA A 153 -15.72 -4.06 2.96
C ALA A 153 -15.61 -2.90 1.95
N ILE A 154 -15.14 -3.17 0.73
CA ILE A 154 -15.06 -2.18 -0.35
C ILE A 154 -16.47 -1.74 -0.77
N ALA A 155 -17.37 -2.68 -1.03
CA ALA A 155 -18.75 -2.40 -1.43
C ALA A 155 -19.47 -1.54 -0.38
N ARG A 156 -19.32 -1.88 0.90
CA ARG A 156 -19.87 -1.09 2.01
C ARG A 156 -19.31 0.34 2.03
N ARG A 157 -17.98 0.52 1.84
CA ARG A 157 -17.36 1.84 1.80
C ARG A 157 -17.94 2.72 0.70
N TYR A 158 -18.17 2.17 -0.49
CA TYR A 158 -18.81 2.91 -1.59
C TYR A 158 -20.27 3.24 -1.28
N SER A 159 -21.02 2.29 -0.74
CA SER A 159 -22.43 2.50 -0.36
C SER A 159 -22.59 3.58 0.72
N GLU A 160 -21.71 3.60 1.72
CA GLU A 160 -21.67 4.63 2.77
C GLU A 160 -21.34 6.04 2.21
N ARG A 161 -20.64 6.10 1.09
CA ARG A 161 -20.32 7.34 0.35
C ARG A 161 -21.44 7.77 -0.63
N GLY A 162 -22.54 7.05 -0.67
CA GLY A 162 -23.70 7.35 -1.52
C GLY A 162 -23.72 6.65 -2.88
N LEU A 163 -22.79 5.73 -3.14
CA LEU A 163 -22.80 4.88 -4.33
C LEU A 163 -23.18 3.45 -3.93
N PRO A 164 -24.47 3.05 -4.05
CA PRO A 164 -24.91 1.70 -3.77
C PRO A 164 -24.10 0.68 -4.56
N THR A 165 -23.34 -0.15 -3.88
CA THR A 165 -22.42 -1.10 -4.49
C THR A 165 -22.57 -2.48 -3.84
N ARG A 166 -22.66 -3.52 -4.66
CA ARG A 166 -22.73 -4.91 -4.20
C ARG A 166 -21.34 -5.56 -4.25
N PRO A 167 -21.05 -6.56 -3.41
CA PRO A 167 -19.76 -7.26 -3.42
C PRO A 167 -19.44 -7.95 -4.76
N ASP A 168 -20.44 -8.34 -5.56
CA ASP A 168 -20.25 -8.93 -6.89
C ASP A 168 -19.85 -7.92 -7.97
N GLU A 169 -19.96 -6.62 -7.67
CA GLU A 169 -19.46 -5.52 -8.51
C GLU A 169 -18.01 -5.13 -8.20
N VAL A 170 -17.38 -5.81 -7.26
CA VAL A 170 -16.00 -5.53 -6.83
C VAL A 170 -15.05 -6.64 -7.26
N MET A 171 -13.98 -6.27 -7.92
CA MET A 171 -12.83 -7.15 -8.21
C MET A 171 -11.55 -6.58 -7.59
N VAL A 172 -10.85 -7.39 -6.82
CA VAL A 172 -9.56 -7.03 -6.23
C VAL A 172 -8.44 -7.39 -7.20
N VAL A 173 -7.55 -6.43 -7.46
CA VAL A 173 -6.40 -6.59 -8.36
C VAL A 173 -5.14 -5.99 -7.74
N ASN A 174 -4.00 -6.18 -8.39
CA ASN A 174 -2.69 -5.71 -7.91
C ASN A 174 -2.46 -4.21 -8.19
N GLY A 175 -3.38 -3.36 -7.73
CA GLY A 175 -3.28 -1.91 -7.85
C GLY A 175 -4.01 -1.33 -9.07
N ALA A 176 -4.21 0.00 -9.06
CA ALA A 176 -5.01 0.75 -10.04
C ALA A 176 -4.48 0.59 -11.48
N LEU A 177 -3.17 0.58 -11.69
CA LEU A 177 -2.60 0.39 -13.02
C LEU A 177 -2.90 -1.00 -13.58
N SER A 178 -2.90 -2.04 -12.73
CA SER A 178 -3.31 -3.40 -13.12
C SER A 178 -4.80 -3.46 -13.47
N ALA A 179 -5.64 -2.76 -12.68
CA ALA A 179 -7.06 -2.60 -13.00
C ALA A 179 -7.24 -1.95 -14.37
N PHE A 180 -6.54 -0.85 -14.62
CA PHE A 180 -6.64 -0.15 -15.90
C PHE A 180 -6.18 -1.01 -17.08
N ALA A 181 -5.11 -1.76 -16.93
CA ALA A 181 -4.66 -2.70 -17.97
C ALA A 181 -5.71 -3.78 -18.30
N LEU A 182 -6.41 -4.30 -17.28
CA LEU A 182 -7.53 -5.24 -17.48
C LEU A 182 -8.72 -4.58 -18.20
N ILE A 183 -9.08 -3.36 -17.80
CA ILE A 183 -10.15 -2.58 -18.43
C ILE A 183 -9.84 -2.33 -19.91
N LEU A 184 -8.60 -1.91 -20.23
CA LEU A 184 -8.18 -1.75 -21.63
C LEU A 184 -8.34 -3.03 -22.42
N ARG A 185 -7.91 -4.18 -21.89
CA ARG A 185 -8.08 -5.48 -22.56
C ARG A 185 -9.53 -5.90 -22.76
N LEU A 186 -10.41 -5.50 -21.83
CA LEU A 186 -11.82 -5.86 -21.89
C LEU A 186 -12.60 -4.99 -22.89
N PHE A 187 -12.33 -3.68 -22.91
CA PHE A 187 -13.16 -2.71 -23.63
C PHE A 187 -12.53 -2.20 -24.93
N THR A 188 -11.24 -2.46 -25.19
CA THR A 188 -10.54 -1.91 -26.34
C THR A 188 -9.82 -2.97 -27.16
N GLY A 189 -9.57 -2.64 -28.43
CA GLY A 189 -8.70 -3.38 -29.34
C GLY A 189 -7.63 -2.52 -29.96
N PRO A 190 -6.68 -3.10 -30.71
CA PRO A 190 -5.62 -2.36 -31.38
C PRO A 190 -6.17 -1.24 -32.28
N GLY A 191 -5.62 -0.04 -32.11
CA GLY A 191 -6.02 1.15 -32.86
C GLY A 191 -7.19 1.96 -32.27
N ASP A 192 -7.87 1.42 -31.25
CA ASP A 192 -8.95 2.14 -30.56
C ASP A 192 -8.42 3.38 -29.84
N ARG A 193 -9.30 4.35 -29.67
CA ARG A 193 -9.00 5.64 -29.02
C ARG A 193 -9.47 5.61 -27.58
N VAL A 194 -8.62 6.15 -26.70
CA VAL A 194 -8.87 6.31 -25.27
C VAL A 194 -8.67 7.77 -24.92
N VAL A 195 -9.70 8.43 -24.44
CA VAL A 195 -9.65 9.83 -24.01
C VAL A 195 -9.02 9.91 -22.62
N ILE A 196 -8.15 10.88 -22.42
CA ILE A 196 -7.46 11.17 -21.16
C ILE A 196 -7.36 12.67 -20.93
N ASP A 197 -7.20 13.10 -19.69
CA ASP A 197 -6.79 14.48 -19.37
C ASP A 197 -5.38 14.76 -19.90
N ALA A 198 -5.11 16.02 -20.31
CA ALA A 198 -3.79 16.48 -20.72
C ALA A 198 -3.42 17.79 -19.99
N PRO A 199 -2.44 17.76 -19.05
CA PRO A 199 -1.59 16.63 -18.67
C PRO A 199 -2.31 15.54 -17.87
N THR A 200 -1.69 14.36 -17.72
CA THR A 200 -2.20 13.23 -16.92
C THR A 200 -1.06 12.36 -16.36
N TYR A 201 -1.40 11.31 -15.64
CA TYR A 201 -0.45 10.33 -15.12
C TYR A 201 0.29 9.60 -16.25
N PRO A 202 1.64 9.68 -16.34
CA PRO A 202 2.39 9.15 -17.47
C PRO A 202 2.22 7.65 -17.71
N MET A 203 2.05 6.85 -16.63
CA MET A 203 1.89 5.40 -16.76
C MET A 203 0.54 5.01 -17.38
N ALA A 204 -0.49 5.86 -17.29
CA ALA A 204 -1.74 5.65 -18.01
C ALA A 204 -1.53 5.75 -19.53
N ILE A 205 -0.74 6.73 -19.97
CA ILE A 205 -0.36 6.86 -21.39
C ILE A 205 0.37 5.60 -21.85
N SER A 206 1.35 5.15 -21.07
CA SER A 206 2.12 3.94 -21.37
C SER A 206 1.23 2.68 -21.43
N ALA A 207 0.26 2.55 -20.52
CA ALA A 207 -0.68 1.44 -20.52
C ALA A 207 -1.56 1.43 -21.80
N ILE A 208 -2.08 2.59 -22.19
CA ILE A 208 -2.89 2.75 -23.41
C ILE A 208 -2.06 2.37 -24.66
N GLN A 209 -0.84 2.88 -24.74
CA GLN A 209 0.06 2.55 -25.85
C GLN A 209 0.48 1.07 -25.86
N GLY A 210 0.74 0.50 -24.66
CA GLY A 210 1.04 -0.93 -24.49
C GLY A 210 -0.11 -1.84 -24.91
N ALA A 211 -1.37 -1.36 -24.81
CA ALA A 211 -2.55 -2.03 -25.36
C ALA A 211 -2.75 -1.80 -26.87
N SER A 212 -1.78 -1.19 -27.54
CA SER A 212 -1.87 -0.78 -28.96
C SER A 212 -3.01 0.21 -29.24
N CYS A 213 -3.46 0.95 -28.23
CA CYS A 213 -4.48 1.98 -28.33
C CYS A 213 -3.86 3.37 -28.53
N ARG A 214 -4.67 4.33 -28.89
CA ARG A 214 -4.26 5.73 -29.13
C ARG A 214 -4.80 6.63 -28.03
N PRO A 215 -3.94 7.23 -27.18
CA PRO A 215 -4.38 8.23 -26.22
C PRO A 215 -4.77 9.53 -26.95
N ILE A 216 -5.92 10.08 -26.56
CA ILE A 216 -6.42 11.37 -27.07
C ILE A 216 -6.58 12.29 -25.87
N GLY A 217 -5.76 13.33 -25.81
CA GLY A 217 -5.75 14.29 -24.69
C GLY A 217 -6.84 15.34 -24.82
N VAL A 218 -7.58 15.56 -23.72
CA VAL A 218 -8.41 16.76 -23.51
C VAL A 218 -7.60 17.73 -22.70
N ALA A 219 -7.37 18.92 -23.20
CA ALA A 219 -6.60 19.92 -22.48
C ALA A 219 -7.29 20.33 -21.18
N LEU A 220 -6.54 20.37 -20.10
CA LEU A 220 -7.00 20.95 -18.84
C LEU A 220 -6.72 22.46 -18.89
N PRO A 221 -7.77 23.33 -18.81
CA PRO A 221 -7.59 24.76 -18.72
C PRO A 221 -6.90 25.15 -17.41
N GLN A 222 -6.57 26.43 -17.22
CA GLN A 222 -5.94 26.89 -15.96
C GLN A 222 -6.82 26.61 -14.73
N GLN A 223 -8.15 26.59 -14.91
CA GLN A 223 -9.10 26.25 -13.84
C GLN A 223 -10.16 25.29 -14.38
N GLY A 224 -10.57 24.31 -13.56
CA GLY A 224 -11.62 23.34 -13.88
C GLY A 224 -11.26 22.34 -14.98
N TRP A 225 -12.27 21.86 -15.68
CA TRP A 225 -12.22 20.92 -16.82
C TRP A 225 -12.95 21.51 -18.01
N ASP A 226 -12.42 21.27 -19.21
CA ASP A 226 -13.05 21.69 -20.46
C ASP A 226 -14.11 20.67 -20.91
N CYS A 227 -15.33 20.80 -20.38
CA CYS A 227 -16.43 19.91 -20.76
C CYS A 227 -16.85 20.06 -22.22
N ASP A 228 -16.70 21.24 -22.82
CA ASP A 228 -17.05 21.45 -24.23
C ASP A 228 -16.01 20.81 -25.15
N GLY A 229 -14.73 20.99 -24.83
CA GLY A 229 -13.64 20.27 -25.48
C GLY A 229 -13.74 18.75 -25.33
N PHE A 230 -14.11 18.26 -24.14
CA PHE A 230 -14.36 16.85 -23.91
C PHE A 230 -15.50 16.32 -24.81
N ALA A 231 -16.63 17.02 -24.87
CA ALA A 231 -17.75 16.65 -25.74
C ALA A 231 -17.35 16.66 -27.23
N ALA A 232 -16.63 17.68 -27.68
CA ALA A 232 -16.16 17.80 -29.06
C ALA A 232 -15.20 16.66 -29.45
N ILE A 233 -14.23 16.34 -28.57
CA ILE A 233 -13.28 15.24 -28.80
C ILE A 233 -14.00 13.90 -28.87
N ILE A 234 -14.94 13.63 -27.98
CA ILE A 234 -15.72 12.37 -28.02
C ILE A 234 -16.52 12.29 -29.33
N ALA A 235 -17.19 13.37 -29.73
CA ALA A 235 -17.97 13.39 -30.98
C ALA A 235 -17.08 13.17 -32.22
N GLN A 236 -15.89 13.76 -32.26
CA GLN A 236 -14.97 13.65 -33.40
C GLN A 236 -14.24 12.31 -33.45
N THR A 237 -13.89 11.74 -32.30
CA THR A 237 -12.99 10.59 -32.24
C THR A 237 -13.68 9.28 -31.96
N ALA A 238 -14.94 9.29 -31.49
CA ALA A 238 -15.70 8.11 -31.07
C ALA A 238 -14.86 7.12 -30.24
N PRO A 239 -14.33 7.54 -29.08
CA PRO A 239 -13.43 6.72 -28.28
C PRO A 239 -14.19 5.53 -27.65
N ARG A 240 -13.50 4.43 -27.39
CA ARG A 240 -14.07 3.30 -26.67
C ARG A 240 -14.30 3.60 -25.20
N LEU A 241 -13.36 4.34 -24.60
CA LEU A 241 -13.45 4.75 -23.20
C LEU A 241 -12.75 6.09 -22.97
N ALA A 242 -13.09 6.74 -21.87
CA ALA A 242 -12.37 7.88 -21.32
C ALA A 242 -11.88 7.52 -19.91
N TRP A 243 -10.60 7.69 -19.64
CA TRP A 243 -9.96 7.52 -18.33
C TRP A 243 -9.68 8.91 -17.75
N LEU A 244 -10.30 9.19 -16.61
CA LEU A 244 -10.25 10.50 -15.95
C LEU A 244 -9.87 10.33 -14.47
N MET A 245 -9.20 11.34 -13.94
CA MET A 245 -8.79 11.43 -12.54
C MET A 245 -9.43 12.67 -11.91
N PRO A 246 -10.72 12.59 -11.48
CA PRO A 246 -11.46 13.76 -11.01
C PRO A 246 -11.08 14.21 -9.60
N ASP A 247 -10.43 13.37 -8.80
CA ASP A 247 -10.00 13.66 -7.44
C ASP A 247 -8.47 13.73 -7.34
N PHE A 248 -7.97 14.81 -6.75
CA PHE A 248 -6.54 15.04 -6.55
C PHE A 248 -5.70 14.76 -7.80
N HIS A 249 -6.18 15.24 -8.93
CA HIS A 249 -5.66 14.95 -10.27
C HIS A 249 -4.13 15.01 -10.35
N ASN A 250 -3.50 13.95 -10.83
CA ASN A 250 -2.06 13.90 -11.05
C ASN A 250 -1.72 14.33 -12.51
N PRO A 251 -0.96 15.42 -12.74
CA PRO A 251 -0.09 16.09 -11.77
C PRO A 251 -0.62 17.43 -11.18
N THR A 252 -1.87 17.82 -11.42
CA THR A 252 -2.32 19.18 -11.10
C THR A 252 -2.87 19.37 -9.68
N GLY A 253 -3.17 18.31 -8.95
CA GLY A 253 -3.77 18.33 -7.62
C GLY A 253 -5.23 18.81 -7.57
N ARG A 254 -5.87 19.00 -8.73
CA ARG A 254 -7.25 19.53 -8.81
C ARG A 254 -8.28 18.48 -8.45
N CYS A 255 -9.42 18.99 -7.94
CA CYS A 255 -10.62 18.19 -7.76
C CYS A 255 -11.74 18.73 -8.65
N MET A 256 -12.43 17.82 -9.34
CA MET A 256 -13.58 18.17 -10.17
C MET A 256 -14.80 18.42 -9.29
N ASP A 257 -15.47 19.54 -9.48
CA ASP A 257 -16.69 19.86 -8.75
C ASP A 257 -17.89 19.01 -9.21
N ALA A 258 -18.94 18.97 -8.40
CA ALA A 258 -20.12 18.16 -8.67
C ALA A 258 -20.84 18.53 -9.99
N PRO A 259 -21.04 19.81 -10.33
CA PRO A 259 -21.64 20.20 -11.62
C PRO A 259 -20.82 19.70 -12.83
N THR A 260 -19.51 19.81 -12.76
CA THR A 260 -18.60 19.32 -13.83
C THR A 260 -18.67 17.80 -13.95
N ARG A 261 -18.67 17.07 -12.83
CA ARG A 261 -18.84 15.59 -12.81
C ARG A 261 -20.13 15.17 -13.48
N GLN A 262 -21.25 15.84 -13.14
CA GLN A 262 -22.54 15.56 -13.73
C GLN A 262 -22.51 15.81 -15.26
N ARG A 263 -21.93 16.93 -15.67
CA ARG A 263 -21.82 17.26 -17.10
C ARG A 263 -20.99 16.24 -17.89
N VAL A 264 -19.86 15.81 -17.34
CA VAL A 264 -19.03 14.75 -17.94
C VAL A 264 -19.78 13.42 -18.03
N ALA A 265 -20.50 13.04 -16.97
CA ALA A 265 -21.31 11.84 -16.97
C ALA A 265 -22.45 11.89 -18.01
N ASP A 266 -23.12 13.03 -18.13
CA ASP A 266 -24.18 13.24 -19.13
C ASP A 266 -23.65 13.16 -20.56
N ILE A 267 -22.46 13.73 -20.81
CA ILE A 267 -21.81 13.63 -22.13
C ILE A 267 -21.50 12.16 -22.43
N ALA A 268 -20.87 11.47 -21.52
CA ALA A 268 -20.52 10.06 -21.69
C ALA A 268 -21.75 9.16 -21.91
N ALA A 269 -22.81 9.38 -21.15
CA ALA A 269 -24.07 8.63 -21.29
C ALA A 269 -24.70 8.84 -22.68
N ARG A 270 -24.80 10.09 -23.15
CA ARG A 270 -25.36 10.41 -24.49
C ARG A 270 -24.53 9.83 -25.63
N THR A 271 -23.24 9.75 -25.48
CA THR A 271 -22.30 9.26 -26.50
C THR A 271 -22.00 7.77 -26.36
N ARG A 272 -22.49 7.11 -25.31
CA ARG A 272 -22.19 5.71 -24.95
C ARG A 272 -20.69 5.47 -24.80
N THR A 273 -19.98 6.46 -24.29
CA THR A 273 -18.54 6.36 -23.97
C THR A 273 -18.40 5.81 -22.55
N THR A 274 -17.67 4.73 -22.37
CA THR A 274 -17.39 4.18 -21.04
C THR A 274 -16.46 5.12 -20.27
N LEU A 275 -16.88 5.55 -19.07
CA LEU A 275 -16.00 6.29 -18.16
C LEU A 275 -15.26 5.33 -17.23
N VAL A 276 -13.96 5.53 -17.11
CA VAL A 276 -13.09 4.90 -16.13
C VAL A 276 -12.60 6.01 -15.21
N ILE A 277 -12.97 5.93 -13.95
CA ILE A 277 -12.61 6.92 -12.93
C ILE A 277 -11.48 6.36 -12.06
N ASP A 278 -10.37 7.06 -12.05
CA ASP A 278 -9.24 6.75 -11.18
C ASP A 278 -9.37 7.57 -9.89
N GLU A 279 -9.52 6.88 -8.76
CA GLU A 279 -9.66 7.43 -7.41
C GLU A 279 -8.44 7.10 -6.52
N THR A 280 -7.25 6.97 -7.11
CA THR A 280 -6.02 6.60 -6.37
C THR A 280 -5.54 7.71 -5.45
#